data_0fe110d1e8b02dda69324bedd8df4a6b
#
_entry.id   0fe110d1e8b02dda69324bedd8df4a6b
#
_cell.length_a   1.000
_cell.length_b   1.000
_cell.length_c   1.000
_cell.angle_alpha   90.00
_cell.angle_beta   90.00
_cell.angle_gamma   90.00
#
_symmetry.space_group_name_H-M   'P 1'
#
loop_
_entity.id
_entity.type
_entity.pdbx_description
1 polymer ?
#
loop_
_entity_poly.entity_id
_entity_poly.type
_entity_poly.pdbx_seq_one_letter_code
_entity_poly.pdbx_strand_id
1 'polypeptide(L)'
;DVLDIIGICISNDIKLLVLTEEVFTENFINLKLGLAGIALQKFMNYHIKVSAVIEDKSKIQGRFKELIIELNKANDFRVFDNSIDAENWILNDKEV
;
A
#
# COMPACT_ATOMS: atom_id res chain seq x y z
N ASP A 1 12.27 -0.40 -5.18
CA ASP A 1 11.74 -0.77 -3.88
C ASP A 1 10.73 0.26 -3.41
N VAL A 2 10.26 0.11 -2.19
CA VAL A 2 9.21 0.98 -1.65
C VAL A 2 9.63 2.45 -1.64
N LEU A 3 10.86 2.72 -1.30
CA LEU A 3 11.35 4.09 -1.26
C LEU A 3 11.40 4.72 -2.65
N ASP A 4 11.69 3.90 -3.66
CA ASP A 4 11.68 4.37 -5.05
C ASP A 4 10.25 4.75 -5.48
N ILE A 5 9.27 3.94 -5.08
CA ILE A 5 7.87 4.23 -5.37
C ILE A 5 7.46 5.55 -4.73
N ILE A 6 7.84 5.76 -3.48
CA ILE A 6 7.54 7.00 -2.77
C ILE A 6 8.20 8.18 -3.48
N GLY A 7 9.46 8.03 -3.89
CA GLY A 7 10.18 9.07 -4.61
C GLY A 7 9.49 9.47 -5.90
N ILE A 8 9.00 8.48 -6.66
CA ILE A 8 8.27 8.73 -7.89
C ILE A 8 6.99 9.51 -7.61
N CYS A 9 6.26 9.13 -6.57
CA CYS A 9 5.03 9.83 -6.20
C CYS A 9 5.30 11.28 -5.84
N ILE A 10 6.34 11.53 -5.05
CA ILE A 10 6.69 12.88 -4.64
C ILE A 10 7.10 13.70 -5.86
N SER A 11 7.96 13.15 -6.72
CA SER A 11 8.46 13.87 -7.88
C SER A 11 7.38 14.23 -8.87
N ASN A 12 6.31 13.45 -8.94
CA ASN A 12 5.23 13.65 -9.88
C ASN A 12 3.95 14.16 -9.24
N ASP A 13 4.02 14.53 -7.96
CA ASP A 13 2.87 15.05 -7.20
C ASP A 13 1.67 14.10 -7.25
N ILE A 14 1.95 12.80 -7.11
CA ILE A 14 0.92 11.78 -7.07
C ILE A 14 0.39 11.66 -5.65
N LYS A 15 -0.91 11.80 -5.48
CA LYS A 15 -1.55 11.72 -4.17
C LYS A 15 -2.39 10.46 -3.97
N LEU A 16 -2.77 9.81 -5.05
CA LEU A 16 -3.54 8.57 -5.01
C LEU A 16 -2.79 7.51 -5.79
N LEU A 17 -2.55 6.37 -5.17
CA LEU A 17 -1.75 5.32 -5.79
C LEU A 17 -2.43 3.96 -5.61
N VAL A 18 -2.59 3.23 -6.70
CA VAL A 18 -3.08 1.86 -6.65
C VAL A 18 -1.94 0.94 -7.07
N LEU A 19 -1.59 0.01 -6.21
CA LEU A 19 -0.54 -0.96 -6.51
C LEU A 19 -1.18 -2.26 -6.99
N THR A 20 -0.81 -2.69 -8.18
CA THR A 20 -1.26 -3.99 -8.68
C THR A 20 -0.65 -5.09 -7.82
N GLU A 21 -1.21 -6.29 -7.91
CA GLU A 21 -0.71 -7.42 -7.13
C GLU A 21 0.77 -7.66 -7.40
N GLU A 22 1.18 -7.59 -8.65
CA GLU A 22 2.57 -7.82 -9.02
C GLU A 22 3.49 -6.81 -8.36
N VAL A 23 3.18 -5.54 -8.48
CA VAL A 23 4.01 -4.47 -7.91
C VAL A 23 3.99 -4.53 -6.38
N PHE A 24 2.82 -4.76 -5.79
CA PHE A 24 2.71 -4.88 -4.34
C PHE A 24 3.54 -6.03 -3.82
N THR A 25 3.39 -7.21 -4.42
CA THR A 25 4.13 -8.39 -3.99
C THR A 25 5.63 -8.18 -4.15
N GLU A 26 6.06 -7.69 -5.30
CA GLU A 26 7.48 -7.48 -5.56
C GLU A 26 8.15 -6.58 -4.53
N ASN A 27 7.47 -5.54 -4.11
CA ASN A 27 8.08 -4.53 -3.26
C ASN A 27 7.84 -4.74 -1.78
N PHE A 28 6.82 -5.51 -1.40
CA PHE A 28 6.44 -5.62 0.01
C PHE A 28 6.62 -7.01 0.60
N ILE A 29 6.71 -8.08 -0.22
CA ILE A 29 6.70 -9.44 0.33
C ILE A 29 7.85 -9.72 1.30
N ASN A 30 8.98 -9.07 1.09
CA ASN A 30 10.15 -9.23 1.96
C ASN A 30 10.43 -7.99 2.80
N LEU A 31 9.50 -7.05 2.86
CA LEU A 31 9.71 -5.82 3.58
C LEU A 31 9.60 -6.05 5.08
N LYS A 32 10.60 -5.61 5.82
CA LYS A 32 10.59 -5.76 7.27
C LYS A 32 9.61 -4.76 7.88
N LEU A 33 9.00 -5.14 9.00
CA LEU A 33 7.98 -4.30 9.64
C LEU A 33 8.51 -2.91 9.99
N GLY A 34 9.76 -2.80 10.41
CA GLY A 34 10.34 -1.49 10.71
C GLY A 34 10.39 -0.58 9.50
N LEU A 35 10.76 -1.14 8.33
CA LEU A 35 10.79 -0.37 7.10
C LEU A 35 9.38 -0.06 6.60
N ALA A 36 8.45 -0.97 6.84
CA ALA A 36 7.04 -0.71 6.50
C ALA A 36 6.52 0.49 7.29
N GLY A 37 6.87 0.59 8.57
CA GLY A 37 6.48 1.73 9.39
C GLY A 37 7.03 3.04 8.85
N ILE A 38 8.29 3.03 8.41
CA ILE A 38 8.91 4.21 7.82
C ILE A 38 8.19 4.60 6.53
N ALA A 39 7.87 3.60 5.69
CA ALA A 39 7.17 3.85 4.43
C ALA A 39 5.78 4.46 4.68
N LEU A 40 5.04 3.90 5.64
CA LEU A 40 3.72 4.42 6.01
C LEU A 40 3.81 5.86 6.49
N GLN A 41 4.84 6.17 7.28
CA GLN A 41 5.04 7.52 7.78
C GLN A 41 5.28 8.49 6.63
N LYS A 42 6.07 8.08 5.64
CA LYS A 42 6.35 8.93 4.49
C LYS A 42 5.12 9.14 3.62
N PHE A 43 4.33 8.09 3.38
CA PHE A 43 3.08 8.26 2.64
C PHE A 43 2.18 9.27 3.35
N MET A 44 2.06 9.15 4.66
CA MET A 44 1.24 10.07 5.44
C MET A 44 1.77 11.49 5.36
N ASN A 45 3.08 11.66 5.53
CA ASN A 45 3.70 12.99 5.54
C ASN A 45 3.52 13.72 4.20
N TYR A 46 3.49 12.98 3.10
CA TYR A 46 3.32 13.58 1.79
C TYR A 46 1.87 13.48 1.29
N HIS A 47 0.96 13.08 2.17
CA HIS A 47 -0.48 12.99 1.87
C HIS A 47 -0.76 12.09 0.67
N ILE A 48 -0.06 10.95 0.60
CA ILE A 48 -0.26 9.96 -0.45
C ILE A 48 -1.12 8.85 0.10
N LYS A 49 -2.27 8.60 -0.54
CA LYS A 49 -3.16 7.54 -0.17
C LYS A 49 -2.91 6.35 -1.10
N VAL A 50 -2.79 5.16 -0.54
CA VAL A 50 -2.38 3.98 -1.29
C VAL A 50 -3.37 2.85 -1.08
N SER A 51 -3.81 2.22 -2.16
CA SER A 51 -4.48 0.94 -2.08
C SER A 51 -3.66 -0.09 -2.84
N ALA A 52 -3.67 -1.32 -2.35
CA ALA A 52 -2.93 -2.41 -2.97
C ALA A 52 -3.87 -3.58 -3.18
N VAL A 53 -3.58 -4.38 -4.19
CA VAL A 53 -4.40 -5.54 -4.53
C VAL A 53 -3.58 -6.80 -4.36
N ILE A 54 -4.16 -7.81 -3.72
CA ILE A 54 -3.59 -9.15 -3.72
C ILE A 54 -4.73 -10.15 -3.82
N GLU A 55 -4.86 -10.75 -5.01
CA GLU A 55 -5.93 -11.70 -5.29
C GLU A 55 -5.55 -13.13 -4.94
N ASP A 56 -4.28 -13.47 -5.06
CA ASP A 56 -3.79 -14.80 -4.78
C ASP A 56 -3.57 -14.96 -3.28
N LYS A 57 -4.57 -15.51 -2.60
CA LYS A 57 -4.52 -15.64 -1.15
C LYS A 57 -3.45 -16.60 -0.67
N SER A 58 -2.94 -17.45 -1.54
CA SER A 58 -1.86 -18.36 -1.16
C SER A 58 -0.56 -17.61 -0.85
N LYS A 59 -0.44 -16.38 -1.31
CA LYS A 59 0.73 -15.55 -1.00
C LYS A 59 0.64 -14.93 0.38
N ILE A 60 -0.56 -14.89 0.97
CA ILE A 60 -0.76 -14.22 2.25
C ILE A 60 -0.47 -15.19 3.38
N GLN A 61 0.79 -15.31 3.75
CA GLN A 61 1.19 -16.19 4.83
C GLN A 61 2.49 -15.71 5.45
N GLY A 62 2.78 -16.17 6.65
CA GLY A 62 4.00 -15.85 7.33
C GLY A 62 4.18 -14.36 7.56
N ARG A 63 5.36 -13.87 7.30
CA ARG A 63 5.68 -12.46 7.50
C ARG A 63 4.86 -11.54 6.63
N PHE A 64 4.55 -11.96 5.41
CA PHE A 64 3.76 -11.13 4.50
C PHE A 64 2.36 -10.92 5.04
N LYS A 65 1.78 -11.96 5.66
CA LYS A 65 0.48 -11.81 6.30
C LYS A 65 0.54 -10.81 7.44
N GLU A 66 1.59 -10.88 8.26
CA GLU A 66 1.77 -9.93 9.36
C GLU A 66 1.91 -8.51 8.85
N LEU A 67 2.66 -8.36 7.75
CA LEU A 67 2.84 -7.05 7.14
C LEU A 67 1.52 -6.47 6.64
N ILE A 68 0.71 -7.28 5.97
CA ILE A 68 -0.58 -6.83 5.46
C ILE A 68 -1.48 -6.38 6.60
N ILE A 69 -1.48 -7.11 7.72
CA ILE A 69 -2.26 -6.70 8.89
C ILE A 69 -1.78 -5.34 9.38
N GLU A 70 -0.49 -5.14 9.41
CA GLU A 70 0.08 -3.88 9.88
C GLU A 70 -0.26 -2.73 8.93
N LEU A 71 -0.17 -2.97 7.62
CA LEU A 71 -0.52 -1.96 6.62
C LEU A 71 -1.99 -1.55 6.74
N ASN A 72 -2.86 -2.51 7.01
CA ASN A 72 -4.30 -2.23 7.08
C ASN A 72 -4.71 -1.47 8.35
N LYS A 73 -3.79 -1.29 9.29
CA LYS A 73 -4.06 -0.45 10.46
C LYS A 73 -3.88 1.03 10.15
N ALA A 74 -3.19 1.35 9.07
CA ALA A 74 -2.97 2.74 8.70
C ALA A 74 -4.23 3.34 8.08
N ASN A 75 -4.37 4.66 8.18
CA ASN A 75 -5.51 5.34 7.58
C ASN A 75 -5.34 5.56 6.09
N ASP A 76 -4.10 5.62 5.63
CA ASP A 76 -3.80 5.99 4.25
C ASP A 76 -3.33 4.83 3.40
N PHE A 77 -3.36 3.62 3.92
CA PHE A 77 -2.94 2.42 3.19
C PHE A 77 -3.93 1.30 3.45
N ARG A 78 -4.43 0.68 2.39
CA ARG A 78 -5.37 -0.43 2.55
C ARG A 78 -5.11 -1.50 1.49
N VAL A 79 -5.16 -2.76 1.91
CA VAL A 79 -4.95 -3.90 1.00
C VAL A 79 -6.29 -4.57 0.74
N PHE A 80 -6.57 -4.85 -0.54
CA PHE A 80 -7.83 -5.46 -0.98
C PHE A 80 -7.56 -6.75 -1.75
N ASP A 81 -8.58 -7.56 -1.91
CA ASP A 81 -8.45 -8.81 -2.66
C ASP A 81 -8.96 -8.68 -4.10
N ASN A 82 -9.31 -7.48 -4.53
CA ASN A 82 -9.71 -7.23 -5.91
C ASN A 82 -9.51 -5.75 -6.24
N SER A 83 -9.38 -5.46 -7.53
CA SER A 83 -9.07 -4.12 -7.98
C SER A 83 -10.27 -3.17 -7.88
N ILE A 84 -11.49 -3.70 -8.00
CA ILE A 84 -12.67 -2.85 -7.93
C ILE A 84 -12.80 -2.20 -6.56
N ASP A 85 -12.64 -2.99 -5.50
CA ASP A 85 -12.71 -2.45 -4.14
C ASP A 85 -11.55 -1.50 -3.86
N ALA A 86 -10.37 -1.82 -4.38
CA ALA A 86 -9.19 -0.97 -4.19
C ALA A 86 -9.42 0.41 -4.82
N GLU A 87 -9.94 0.43 -6.05
CA GLU A 87 -10.20 1.68 -6.74
C GLU A 87 -11.32 2.47 -6.08
N ASN A 88 -12.39 1.78 -5.66
CA ASN A 88 -13.50 2.46 -5.00
C ASN A 88 -13.04 3.12 -3.70
N TRP A 89 -12.23 2.43 -2.93
CA TRP A 89 -11.75 2.99 -1.67
C TRP A 89 -10.87 4.22 -1.90
N ILE A 90 -9.99 4.16 -2.90
CA ILE A 90 -9.06 5.25 -3.14
C ILE A 90 -9.77 6.48 -3.71
N LEU A 91 -10.82 6.27 -4.50
CA LEU A 91 -11.54 7.36 -5.12
C LEU A 91 -12.61 7.97 -4.20
N ASN A 92 -13.12 7.21 -3.24
CA ASN A 92 -14.15 7.68 -2.34
C ASN A 92 -13.60 8.14 -1.02
N ASP A 93 -12.69 9.05 -1.13
CA ASP A 93 -11.97 9.48 0.00
C ASP A 93 -12.64 10.54 0.78
N LYS A 94 -13.79 10.95 0.45
CA LYS A 94 -14.28 11.98 1.09
C LYS A 94 -14.87 11.66 2.31
N GLU A 95 -14.77 11.35 2.89
CA GLU A 95 -15.27 11.13 3.95
C GLU A 95 -15.40 11.95 4.74
N VAL A 96 -15.48 12.39 4.88
CA VAL A 96 -15.74 13.06 5.53
C VAL A 96 -15.93 13.37 6.16
#